data_75d83235789b8ed8cb4031f4ad3aaf99
#
_entry.id   75d83235789b8ed8cb4031f4ad3aaf99
#
_cell.length_a   1.000
_cell.length_b   1.000
_cell.length_c   1.000
_cell.angle_alpha   90.00
_cell.angle_beta   90.00
_cell.angle_gamma   90.00
#
_symmetry.space_group_name_H-M   'P 1'
#
loop_
_entity.id
_entity.type
_entity.pdbx_description
1 polymer ?
#
loop_
_entity_poly.entity_id
_entity_poly.type
_entity_poly.pdbx_seq_one_letter_code
_entity_poly.pdbx_strand_id
1 'polypeptide(L)'
;EDGPTHQPVEHLASLRAIPNLNVYRPCDIVETAECWAAALATKSTPSVIALSRQGLPCLRKNHTEQNLSASGGYVLSDTDSKRDITLLATGSEVSLALEA
;
A
#
# COMPACT_ATOMS: atom_id res chain seq x y z
N GLU A 1 11.62 -18.97 3.19
CA GLU A 1 12.91 -19.02 2.55
C GLU A 1 14.04 -18.80 3.55
N ASP A 2 14.01 -17.74 4.31
CA ASP A 2 15.05 -17.44 5.30
C ASP A 2 14.66 -17.94 6.71
N GLY A 3 13.63 -18.73 6.82
CA GLY A 3 13.12 -19.30 8.05
C GLY A 3 12.43 -18.28 8.97
N PRO A 4 11.99 -18.70 10.15
CA PRO A 4 11.17 -17.89 11.06
C PRO A 4 11.85 -16.61 11.54
N THR A 5 13.18 -16.59 11.56
CA THR A 5 13.98 -15.43 12.02
C THR A 5 13.98 -14.25 11.04
N HIS A 6 13.55 -14.47 9.78
CA HIS A 6 13.54 -13.46 8.72
C HIS A 6 12.14 -13.25 8.11
N GLN A 7 11.11 -13.70 8.79
CA GLN A 7 9.71 -13.58 8.38
C GLN A 7 8.96 -12.68 9.38
N PRO A 8 9.03 -11.35 9.22
CA PRO A 8 8.39 -10.42 10.14
C PRO A 8 6.87 -10.57 10.06
N VAL A 9 6.21 -10.66 11.20
CA VAL A 9 4.75 -10.73 11.32
C VAL A 9 4.20 -9.42 11.87
N GLU A 10 4.78 -8.92 12.95
CA GLU A 10 4.30 -7.76 13.70
C GLU A 10 4.89 -6.41 13.27
N HIS A 11 5.89 -6.40 12.39
CA HIS A 11 6.69 -5.21 12.09
C HIS A 11 5.85 -4.06 11.51
N LEU A 12 4.92 -4.33 10.58
CA LEU A 12 4.08 -3.28 10.02
C LEU A 12 3.16 -2.65 11.06
N ALA A 13 2.58 -3.46 11.94
CA ALA A 13 1.73 -2.97 13.02
C ALA A 13 2.52 -2.11 14.01
N SER A 14 3.71 -2.55 14.40
CA SER A 14 4.58 -1.80 15.30
C SER A 14 5.09 -0.50 14.68
N LEU A 15 5.47 -0.51 13.41
CA LEU A 15 5.89 0.69 12.69
C LEU A 15 4.76 1.73 12.60
N ARG A 16 3.52 1.27 12.33
CA ARG A 16 2.34 2.16 12.28
C ARG A 16 1.98 2.77 13.64
N ALA A 17 2.39 2.14 14.73
CA ALA A 17 2.19 2.68 16.09
C ALA A 17 3.21 3.73 16.47
N ILE A 18 4.29 3.93 15.72
CA ILE A 18 5.34 4.92 16.00
C ILE A 18 4.83 6.31 15.60
N PRO A 19 4.80 7.28 16.54
CA PRO A 19 4.43 8.65 16.21
C PRO A 19 5.38 9.27 15.18
N ASN A 20 4.85 10.10 14.30
CA ASN A 20 5.63 10.82 13.29
C ASN A 20 6.44 9.89 12.37
N LEU A 21 5.84 8.78 11.96
CA LEU A 21 6.42 7.86 10.98
C LEU A 21 5.38 7.55 9.90
N ASN A 22 5.71 7.79 8.63
CA ASN A 22 4.91 7.36 7.51
C ASN A 22 5.25 5.91 7.15
N VAL A 23 4.23 5.06 7.01
CA VAL A 23 4.41 3.66 6.62
C VAL A 23 3.60 3.38 5.36
N TYR A 24 4.29 3.15 4.25
CA TYR A 24 3.71 2.82 2.96
C TYR A 24 3.84 1.34 2.67
N ARG A 25 2.80 0.75 2.10
CA ARG A 25 2.79 -0.64 1.65
C ARG A 25 2.11 -0.72 0.28
N PRO A 26 2.84 -0.35 -0.80
CA PRO A 26 2.28 -0.28 -2.13
C PRO A 26 1.89 -1.66 -2.68
N CYS A 27 0.81 -1.71 -3.46
CA CYS A 27 0.30 -2.93 -4.06
C CYS A 27 0.85 -3.21 -5.47
N ASP A 28 1.37 -2.19 -6.13
CA ASP A 28 1.88 -2.31 -7.51
C ASP A 28 2.98 -1.27 -7.80
N ILE A 29 3.45 -1.26 -9.05
CA ILE A 29 4.51 -0.35 -9.49
C ILE A 29 4.07 1.12 -9.46
N VAL A 30 2.81 1.41 -9.74
CA VAL A 30 2.28 2.79 -9.74
C VAL A 30 2.24 3.33 -8.32
N GLU A 31 1.66 2.57 -7.38
CA GLU A 31 1.68 2.95 -5.96
C GLU A 31 3.11 3.03 -5.41
N THR A 32 4.01 2.17 -5.87
CA THR A 32 5.42 2.25 -5.46
C THR A 32 6.03 3.59 -5.85
N ALA A 33 5.83 4.03 -7.08
CA ALA A 33 6.31 5.34 -7.54
C ALA A 33 5.66 6.49 -6.77
N GLU A 34 4.35 6.44 -6.54
CA GLU A 34 3.60 7.42 -5.76
C GLU A 34 4.07 7.50 -4.30
N CYS A 35 4.31 6.35 -3.66
CA CYS A 35 4.82 6.29 -2.29
C CYS A 35 6.22 6.89 -2.19
N TRP A 36 7.11 6.61 -3.16
CA TRP A 36 8.42 7.24 -3.23
C TRP A 36 8.31 8.76 -3.38
N ALA A 37 7.45 9.24 -4.29
CA ALA A 37 7.23 10.68 -4.47
C ALA A 37 6.73 11.34 -3.18
N ALA A 38 5.76 10.73 -2.48
CA ALA A 38 5.25 11.23 -1.22
C ALA A 38 6.31 11.22 -0.11
N ALA A 39 7.10 10.14 -0.01
CA ALA A 39 8.17 10.03 0.99
C ALA A 39 9.26 11.09 0.79
N LEU A 40 9.69 11.32 -0.45
CA LEU A 40 10.72 12.32 -0.78
C LEU A 40 10.21 13.77 -0.61
N ALA A 41 8.92 14.02 -0.81
CA ALA A 41 8.31 15.32 -0.60
C ALA A 41 8.20 15.68 0.89
N THR A 42 8.14 14.69 1.78
CA THR A 42 7.99 14.90 3.22
C THR A 42 9.34 15.13 3.88
N LYS A 43 9.60 16.35 4.36
CA LYS A 43 10.90 16.75 4.90
C LYS A 43 11.06 16.55 6.42
N SER A 44 9.96 16.47 7.16
CA SER A 44 9.95 16.46 8.62
C SER A 44 9.52 15.15 9.25
N THR A 45 9.07 14.19 8.44
CA THR A 45 8.58 12.89 8.89
C THR A 45 9.31 11.80 8.12
N PRO A 46 10.03 10.89 8.79
CA PRO A 46 10.65 9.75 8.14
C PRO A 46 9.60 8.81 7.54
N SER A 47 10.00 8.07 6.52
CA SER A 47 9.11 7.17 5.81
C SER A 47 9.71 5.77 5.70
N VAL A 48 8.87 4.76 5.87
CA VAL A 48 9.18 3.36 5.59
C VAL A 48 8.32 2.89 4.43
N ILE A 49 8.93 2.27 3.43
CA ILE A 49 8.23 1.66 2.30
C ILE A 49 8.47 0.16 2.37
N ALA A 50 7.42 -0.59 2.72
CA ALA A 50 7.44 -2.04 2.82
C ALA A 50 7.04 -2.65 1.48
N LEU A 51 8.01 -3.18 0.75
CA LEU A 51 7.80 -3.81 -0.55
C LEU A 51 7.61 -5.32 -0.40
N SER A 52 6.94 -5.94 -1.38
CA SER A 52 6.84 -7.39 -1.49
C SER A 52 8.09 -7.96 -2.18
N ARG A 53 8.47 -9.18 -1.81
CA ARG A 53 9.54 -9.92 -2.50
C ARG A 53 9.07 -10.48 -3.83
N GLN A 54 7.84 -11.00 -3.87
CA GLN A 54 7.24 -11.51 -5.10
C GLN A 54 6.85 -10.39 -6.07
N GLY A 55 6.84 -10.69 -7.36
CA GLY A 55 6.26 -9.81 -8.37
C GLY A 55 4.76 -9.66 -8.16
N LEU A 56 4.25 -8.45 -8.21
CA LEU A 56 2.83 -8.14 -8.10
C LEU A 56 2.28 -7.65 -9.45
N PRO A 57 1.00 -7.95 -9.76
CA PRO A 57 0.38 -7.43 -10.97
C PRO A 57 0.20 -5.91 -10.88
N CYS A 58 0.27 -5.22 -12.02
CA CYS A 58 -0.12 -3.82 -12.09
C CYS A 58 -1.65 -3.73 -12.07
N LEU A 59 -2.19 -3.21 -10.99
CA LEU A 59 -3.63 -3.10 -10.74
C LEU A 59 -4.19 -1.77 -11.26
N ARG A 60 -3.39 -0.71 -11.11
CA ARG A 60 -3.76 0.63 -11.60
C ARG A 60 -3.38 0.79 -13.07
N LYS A 61 -4.37 0.57 -13.94
CA LYS A 61 -4.20 0.61 -15.41
C LYS A 61 -4.39 2.01 -16.00
N ASN A 62 -5.04 2.90 -15.28
CA ASN A 62 -5.35 4.25 -15.75
C ASN A 62 -4.35 5.25 -15.13
N HIS A 63 -3.82 6.11 -15.98
CA HIS A 63 -2.98 7.22 -15.53
C HIS A 63 -3.82 8.26 -14.78
N THR A 64 -3.29 8.76 -13.68
CA THR A 64 -3.81 9.92 -12.96
C THR A 64 -2.65 10.87 -12.68
N GLU A 65 -2.87 12.17 -12.84
CA GLU A 65 -1.87 13.18 -12.45
C GLU A 65 -1.76 13.31 -10.93
N GLN A 66 -2.84 12.97 -10.24
CA GLN A 66 -2.89 13.01 -8.77
C GLN A 66 -2.20 11.80 -8.17
N ASN A 67 -1.35 12.04 -7.17
CA ASN A 67 -0.80 10.99 -6.32
C ASN A 67 -1.88 10.49 -5.36
N LEU A 68 -2.52 9.37 -5.67
CA LEU A 68 -3.60 8.82 -4.85
C LEU A 68 -3.09 8.22 -3.54
N SER A 69 -1.88 7.67 -3.55
CA SER A 69 -1.24 7.11 -2.34
C SER A 69 -0.98 8.17 -1.27
N ALA A 70 -0.81 9.43 -1.66
CA ALA A 70 -0.61 10.53 -0.72
C ALA A 70 -1.87 10.82 0.15
N SER A 71 -3.04 10.35 -0.27
CA SER A 71 -4.28 10.47 0.51
C SER A 71 -4.38 9.43 1.65
N GLY A 72 -3.44 8.49 1.74
CA GLY A 72 -3.44 7.43 2.74
C GLY A 72 -4.39 6.26 2.45
N GLY A 73 -5.33 6.44 1.56
CA GLY A 73 -6.25 5.42 1.07
C GLY A 73 -7.18 6.00 0.01
N TYR A 74 -7.60 5.18 -0.92
CA TYR A 74 -8.52 5.56 -2.00
C TYR A 74 -9.35 4.36 -2.47
N VAL A 75 -10.42 4.63 -3.19
CA VAL A 75 -11.26 3.59 -3.78
C VAL A 75 -10.61 3.11 -5.08
N LEU A 76 -10.15 1.87 -5.10
CA LEU A 76 -9.56 1.24 -6.28
C LEU A 76 -10.63 0.62 -7.18
N SER A 77 -11.64 -0.01 -6.59
CA SER A 77 -12.78 -0.63 -7.27
C SER A 77 -14.07 -0.31 -6.53
N ASP A 78 -15.11 -0.07 -7.28
CA ASP A 78 -16.43 0.23 -6.75
C ASP A 78 -17.51 -0.54 -7.51
N THR A 79 -18.72 -0.58 -6.99
CA THR A 79 -19.90 -1.18 -7.61
C THR A 79 -20.96 -0.12 -7.92
N ASP A 80 -21.66 -0.28 -9.03
CA ASP A 80 -22.81 0.56 -9.39
C ASP A 80 -24.08 0.21 -8.59
N SER A 81 -24.04 -0.89 -7.84
CA SER A 81 -25.15 -1.35 -6.99
C SER A 81 -24.98 -0.93 -5.54
N LYS A 82 -25.97 -1.25 -4.69
CA LYS A 82 -25.85 -1.07 -3.25
C LYS A 82 -24.66 -1.85 -2.71
N ARG A 83 -23.81 -1.17 -1.95
CA ARG A 83 -22.67 -1.81 -1.28
C ARG A 83 -23.15 -2.57 -0.05
N ASP A 84 -22.81 -3.84 0.02
CA ASP A 84 -23.05 -4.67 1.20
C ASP A 84 -21.78 -4.81 2.05
N ILE A 85 -20.60 -4.74 1.42
CA ILE A 85 -19.28 -4.94 2.08
C ILE A 85 -18.30 -3.90 1.51
N THR A 86 -17.35 -3.48 2.33
CA THR A 86 -16.16 -2.75 1.91
C THR A 86 -14.92 -3.53 2.34
N LEU A 87 -14.07 -3.88 1.39
CA LEU A 87 -12.79 -4.54 1.63
C LEU A 87 -11.69 -3.48 1.73
N LEU A 88 -10.86 -3.56 2.78
CA LEU A 88 -9.67 -2.73 2.97
C LEU A 88 -8.45 -3.63 2.83
N ALA A 89 -7.56 -3.30 1.89
CA ALA A 89 -6.37 -4.07 1.62
C ALA A 89 -5.16 -3.17 1.35
N THR A 90 -3.96 -3.69 1.55
CA THR A 90 -2.71 -3.00 1.26
C THR A 90 -1.68 -4.00 0.70
N GLY A 91 -0.74 -3.51 -0.11
CA GLY A 91 0.36 -4.34 -0.61
C GLY A 91 -0.12 -5.54 -1.41
N SER A 92 0.48 -6.69 -1.17
CA SER A 92 0.20 -7.92 -1.92
C SER A 92 -1.24 -8.43 -1.79
N GLU A 93 -1.96 -8.05 -0.75
CA GLU A 93 -3.34 -8.51 -0.52
C GLU A 93 -4.39 -7.76 -1.35
N VAL A 94 -4.01 -6.65 -2.00
CA VAL A 94 -4.94 -5.86 -2.83
C VAL A 94 -5.42 -6.66 -4.05
N SER A 95 -4.54 -7.43 -4.71
CA SER A 95 -4.96 -8.29 -5.82
C SER A 95 -5.96 -9.34 -5.38
N LEU A 96 -5.74 -9.95 -4.21
CA LEU A 96 -6.66 -10.92 -3.64
C LEU A 96 -8.02 -10.30 -3.29
N ALA A 97 -8.03 -9.08 -2.74
CA ALA A 97 -9.26 -8.37 -2.45
C ALA A 97 -10.05 -7.97 -3.70
N LEU A 98 -9.38 -7.78 -4.85
CA LEU A 98 -10.05 -7.52 -6.13
C LEU A 98 -10.64 -8.78 -6.78
N GLU A 99 -10.13 -9.95 -6.42
CA GLU A 99 -10.62 -11.24 -6.91
C GLU A 99 -11.80 -11.78 -6.10
N ALA A 100 -12.00 -11.27 -4.88
CA ALA A 100 -13.07 -11.69 -3.96
C ALA A 100 -14.42 -11.08 -4.31
#